data_8d86053c00d124f8a2521369cd60382d
#
_entry.id   8d86053c00d124f8a2521369cd60382d
#
_cell.length_a   1.000
_cell.length_b   1.000
_cell.length_c   1.000
_cell.angle_alpha   90.00
_cell.angle_beta   90.00
_cell.angle_gamma   90.00
#
_symmetry.space_group_name_H-M   'P 1'
#
loop_
_entity.id
_entity.type
_entity.pdbx_description
1 polymer ?
#
loop_
_entity_poly.entity_id
_entity_poly.type
_entity_poly.pdbx_seq_one_letter_code
_entity_poly.pdbx_strand_id
1 'polypeptide(L)'
;ELDGVEYDGIIFKDQLRHLVRGRWRSLREHLGYKLGELLESRKTGPAARREVLFGDDWESDPLIYSMYADILAGRLGAEATDALLRTLEVERGAVARVVRAVDALEEHAEVVLRIYINLERRTPPGRFHMFGSRLVPAFNYLQTGASMYELGLLDDEALTVIAGALVEEA
;
A
#
# COMPACT_ATOMS: atom_id res chain seq x y z
N GLU A 1 -11.98 3.30 8.48
CA GLU A 1 -11.95 1.85 8.19
C GLU A 1 -11.08 1.61 6.96
N LEU A 2 -10.01 0.83 7.07
CA LEU A 2 -9.35 0.22 5.91
C LEU A 2 -10.21 -0.97 5.47
N ASP A 3 -11.01 -0.85 4.39
CA ASP A 3 -11.89 -1.91 3.88
C ASP A 3 -12.61 -2.74 4.98
N GLY A 4 -13.14 -2.08 6.04
CA GLY A 4 -13.79 -2.71 7.18
C GLY A 4 -12.89 -3.01 8.39
N VAL A 5 -11.64 -2.55 8.40
CA VAL A 5 -10.77 -2.60 9.59
C VAL A 5 -10.93 -1.31 10.39
N GLU A 6 -11.46 -1.39 11.60
CA GLU A 6 -11.46 -0.25 12.52
C GLU A 6 -10.03 0.05 12.96
N TYR A 7 -9.61 1.31 12.79
CA TYR A 7 -8.35 1.79 13.33
C TYR A 7 -8.42 1.95 14.85
N ASP A 8 -8.36 0.83 15.57
CA ASP A 8 -8.02 0.90 16.97
C ASP A 8 -6.49 1.01 17.05
N GLY A 9 -5.97 2.23 17.26
CA GLY A 9 -4.57 2.58 17.08
C GLY A 9 -3.58 1.70 17.84
N ILE A 10 -4.01 1.07 18.95
CA ILE A 10 -3.17 0.18 19.76
C ILE A 10 -3.11 -1.22 19.13
N ILE A 11 -4.23 -1.78 18.73
CA ILE A 11 -4.31 -3.12 18.12
C ILE A 11 -3.57 -3.13 16.78
N PHE A 12 -3.76 -2.07 15.99
CA PHE A 12 -3.08 -1.91 14.71
C PHE A 12 -1.56 -1.80 14.85
N LYS A 13 -1.07 -1.04 15.85
CA LYS A 13 0.36 -0.93 16.16
C LYS A 13 1.00 -2.28 16.50
N ASP A 14 0.32 -3.09 17.31
CA ASP A 14 0.83 -4.39 17.71
C ASP A 14 0.82 -5.38 16.53
N GLN A 15 -0.24 -5.39 15.71
CA GLN A 15 -0.31 -6.21 14.50
C GLN A 15 0.80 -5.84 13.51
N LEU A 16 1.03 -4.53 13.30
CA LEU A 16 2.12 -4.05 12.46
C LEU A 16 3.50 -4.42 13.01
N ARG A 17 3.72 -4.36 14.32
CA ARG A 17 4.99 -4.80 14.93
C ARG A 17 5.27 -6.28 14.63
N HIS A 18 4.25 -7.13 14.66
CA HIS A 18 4.37 -8.55 14.30
C HIS A 18 4.67 -8.75 12.81
N LEU A 19 4.11 -7.92 11.94
CA LEU A 19 4.36 -7.96 10.49
C LEU A 19 5.81 -7.55 10.18
N VAL A 20 6.27 -6.46 10.79
CA VAL A 20 7.57 -5.82 10.50
C VAL A 20 8.77 -6.50 11.20
N ARG A 21 8.52 -7.45 12.15
CA ARG A 21 9.56 -8.28 12.82
C ARG A 21 10.85 -7.52 13.18
N GLY A 22 10.76 -6.52 14.06
CA GLY A 22 11.93 -5.82 14.61
C GLY A 22 12.52 -4.71 13.71
N ARG A 23 11.95 -4.43 12.54
CA ARG A 23 12.34 -3.30 11.66
C ARG A 23 11.53 -2.03 11.92
N TRP A 24 10.97 -1.90 13.12
CA TRP A 24 10.12 -0.78 13.50
C TRP A 24 10.76 0.60 13.26
N ARG A 25 12.09 0.69 13.46
CA ARG A 25 12.82 1.93 13.22
C ARG A 25 12.88 2.29 11.74
N SER A 26 13.24 1.33 10.88
CA SER A 26 13.29 1.52 9.42
C SER A 26 11.90 1.84 8.86
N LEU A 27 10.84 1.17 9.35
CA LEU A 27 9.47 1.47 8.98
C LEU A 27 9.13 2.95 9.21
N ARG A 28 9.45 3.50 10.39
CA ARG A 28 9.15 4.90 10.73
C ARG A 28 9.86 5.90 9.82
N GLU A 29 11.13 5.64 9.52
CA GLU A 29 11.96 6.51 8.68
C GLU A 29 11.43 6.54 7.24
N HIS A 30 11.04 5.40 6.68
CA HIS A 30 10.58 5.30 5.29
C HIS A 30 9.11 5.67 5.11
N LEU A 31 8.23 5.39 6.09
CA LEU A 31 6.80 5.58 5.96
C LEU A 31 6.43 7.02 5.64
N GLY A 32 6.90 7.97 6.46
CA GLY A 32 6.59 9.39 6.25
C GLY A 32 7.16 9.94 4.95
N TYR A 33 8.36 9.49 4.56
CA TYR A 33 8.98 9.89 3.31
C TYR A 33 8.22 9.33 2.10
N LYS A 34 8.08 8.01 1.98
CA LYS A 34 7.43 7.34 0.84
C LYS A 34 5.96 7.79 0.68
N LEU A 35 5.20 7.87 1.77
CA LEU A 35 3.81 8.33 1.72
C LEU A 35 3.72 9.77 1.23
N GLY A 36 4.62 10.65 1.72
CA GLY A 36 4.68 12.03 1.25
C GLY A 36 5.00 12.13 -0.24
N GLU A 37 5.98 11.37 -0.74
CA GLU A 37 6.34 11.34 -2.17
C GLU A 37 5.17 10.84 -3.05
N LEU A 38 4.46 9.79 -2.63
CA LEU A 38 3.29 9.29 -3.35
C LEU A 38 2.20 10.36 -3.48
N LEU A 39 1.87 11.02 -2.37
CA LEU A 39 0.86 12.09 -2.35
C LEU A 39 1.28 13.30 -3.22
N GLU A 40 2.56 13.70 -3.15
CA GLU A 40 3.06 14.79 -4.00
C GLU A 40 3.05 14.41 -5.49
N SER A 41 3.45 13.18 -5.83
CA SER A 41 3.42 12.69 -7.22
C SER A 41 2.00 12.65 -7.79
N ARG A 42 1.01 12.42 -6.94
CA ARG A 42 -0.40 12.41 -7.34
C ARG A 42 -0.90 13.77 -7.84
N LYS A 43 -0.41 14.87 -7.28
CA LYS A 43 -0.79 16.25 -7.65
C LYS A 43 -0.43 16.59 -9.08
N THR A 44 0.57 15.92 -9.64
CA THR A 44 1.07 16.22 -11.01
C THR A 44 0.34 15.48 -12.13
N GLY A 45 -0.57 14.58 -11.79
CA GLY A 45 -1.31 13.74 -12.74
C GLY A 45 -2.81 14.05 -12.79
N PRO A 46 -3.55 13.52 -13.79
CA PRO A 46 -5.01 13.62 -13.82
C PRO A 46 -5.65 13.02 -12.58
N ALA A 47 -6.64 13.69 -11.97
CA ALA A 47 -7.33 13.23 -10.77
C ALA A 47 -7.99 11.84 -10.95
N ALA A 48 -8.51 11.56 -12.15
CA ALA A 48 -9.14 10.29 -12.50
C ALA A 48 -8.14 9.16 -12.86
N ARG A 49 -6.82 9.39 -12.76
CA ARG A 49 -5.81 8.36 -13.08
C ARG A 49 -5.96 7.18 -12.11
N ARG A 50 -6.25 6.00 -12.65
CA ARG A 50 -6.32 4.74 -11.89
C ARG A 50 -4.92 4.17 -11.73
N GLU A 51 -4.67 3.54 -10.59
CA GLU A 51 -3.34 3.07 -10.20
C GLU A 51 -3.37 1.61 -9.76
N VAL A 52 -2.29 0.91 -10.07
CA VAL A 52 -1.94 -0.40 -9.50
C VAL A 52 -0.57 -0.21 -8.85
N LEU A 53 -0.45 -0.62 -7.60
CA LEU A 53 0.77 -0.46 -6.82
C LEU A 53 1.46 -1.80 -6.64
N PHE A 54 2.79 -1.79 -6.73
CA PHE A 54 3.62 -2.98 -6.56
C PHE A 54 4.66 -2.71 -5.47
N GLY A 55 4.77 -3.65 -4.54
CA GLY A 55 5.73 -3.60 -3.45
C GLY A 55 6.16 -4.99 -3.01
N ASP A 56 6.89 -5.04 -1.92
CA ASP A 56 7.38 -6.28 -1.33
C ASP A 56 7.05 -6.41 0.16
N ASP A 57 7.36 -7.58 0.74
CA ASP A 57 7.17 -7.84 2.17
C ASP A 57 8.44 -7.56 3.01
N TRP A 58 9.44 -6.89 2.43
CA TRP A 58 10.65 -6.48 3.12
C TRP A 58 10.48 -5.20 3.93
N GLU A 59 9.74 -4.26 3.39
CA GLU A 59 9.60 -2.92 3.94
C GLU A 59 8.16 -2.63 4.43
N SER A 60 7.80 -1.37 4.39
CA SER A 60 6.52 -0.84 4.85
C SER A 60 5.48 -0.69 3.74
N ASP A 61 5.75 -1.22 2.55
CA ASP A 61 4.90 -1.04 1.37
C ASP A 61 3.43 -1.43 1.58
N PRO A 62 3.12 -2.56 2.25
CA PRO A 62 1.72 -2.91 2.54
C PRO A 62 0.97 -1.82 3.29
N LEU A 63 1.62 -1.21 4.30
CA LEU A 63 1.04 -0.14 5.09
C LEU A 63 0.97 1.18 4.30
N ILE A 64 2.07 1.58 3.66
CA ILE A 64 2.17 2.84 2.91
C ILE A 64 1.13 2.89 1.81
N TYR A 65 1.02 1.83 1.01
CA TYR A 65 0.09 1.77 -0.11
C TYR A 65 -1.36 1.68 0.34
N SER A 66 -1.64 0.99 1.45
CA SER A 66 -2.99 0.96 2.02
C SER A 66 -3.41 2.33 2.55
N MET A 67 -2.53 3.02 3.30
CA MET A 67 -2.78 4.39 3.76
C MET A 67 -2.98 5.35 2.57
N TYR A 68 -2.11 5.27 1.57
CA TYR A 68 -2.22 6.09 0.36
C TYR A 68 -3.58 5.89 -0.34
N ALA A 69 -3.98 4.64 -0.54
CA ALA A 69 -5.26 4.32 -1.16
C ALA A 69 -6.45 4.85 -0.36
N ASP A 70 -6.41 4.77 0.97
CA ASP A 70 -7.49 5.24 1.84
C ASP A 70 -7.54 6.77 1.93
N ILE A 71 -6.40 7.44 1.87
CA ILE A 71 -6.32 8.90 1.76
C ILE A 71 -6.98 9.35 0.44
N LEU A 72 -6.61 8.75 -0.69
CA LEU A 72 -7.19 9.11 -1.99
C LEU A 72 -8.69 8.84 -2.06
N ALA A 73 -9.16 7.78 -1.42
CA ALA A 73 -10.59 7.46 -1.34
C ALA A 73 -11.37 8.33 -0.33
N GLY A 74 -10.69 9.20 0.42
CA GLY A 74 -11.31 10.03 1.45
C GLY A 74 -11.68 9.29 2.75
N ARG A 75 -11.25 8.04 2.91
CA ARG A 75 -11.48 7.26 4.14
C ARG A 75 -10.54 7.66 5.28
N LEU A 76 -9.35 8.14 4.94
CA LEU A 76 -8.34 8.59 5.90
C LEU A 76 -8.04 10.08 5.67
N GLY A 77 -8.72 10.94 6.41
CA GLY A 77 -8.51 12.40 6.36
C GLY A 77 -7.27 12.86 7.12
N ALA A 78 -6.96 14.16 7.04
CA ALA A 78 -5.74 14.75 7.60
C ALA A 78 -5.58 14.53 9.10
N GLU A 79 -6.64 14.72 9.90
CA GLU A 79 -6.62 14.53 11.35
C GLU A 79 -6.31 13.08 11.74
N ALA A 80 -7.00 12.13 11.11
CA ALA A 80 -6.77 10.70 11.34
C ALA A 80 -5.38 10.26 10.87
N THR A 81 -4.89 10.82 9.76
CA THR A 81 -3.53 10.60 9.26
C THR A 81 -2.49 11.10 10.27
N ASP A 82 -2.64 12.31 10.81
CA ASP A 82 -1.75 12.87 11.83
C ASP A 82 -1.70 11.96 13.07
N ALA A 83 -2.86 11.59 13.61
CA ALA A 83 -2.97 10.73 14.78
C ALA A 83 -2.30 9.36 14.56
N LEU A 84 -2.54 8.73 13.39
CA LEU A 84 -1.95 7.45 13.04
C LEU A 84 -0.43 7.53 12.89
N LEU A 85 0.09 8.50 12.15
CA LEU A 85 1.54 8.68 11.95
C LEU A 85 2.28 8.97 13.27
N ARG A 86 1.66 9.75 14.18
CA ARG A 86 2.22 9.98 15.53
C ARG A 86 2.21 8.71 16.37
N THR A 87 1.14 7.92 16.31
CA THR A 87 1.07 6.61 16.99
C THR A 87 2.15 5.67 16.49
N LEU A 88 2.47 5.73 15.20
CA LEU A 88 3.55 4.98 14.56
C LEU A 88 4.95 5.60 14.83
N GLU A 89 5.01 6.70 15.59
CA GLU A 89 6.24 7.40 15.97
C GLU A 89 7.04 7.93 14.77
N VAL A 90 6.35 8.32 13.70
CA VAL A 90 6.96 8.96 12.52
C VAL A 90 7.49 10.34 12.92
N GLU A 91 8.60 10.76 12.29
CA GLU A 91 9.25 12.04 12.57
C GLU A 91 8.29 13.21 12.29
N ARG A 92 8.28 14.24 13.17
CA ARG A 92 7.30 15.33 13.16
C ARG A 92 7.29 16.14 11.86
N GLY A 93 8.45 16.36 11.24
CA GLY A 93 8.54 17.07 9.96
C GLY A 93 7.91 16.29 8.81
N ALA A 94 8.12 14.98 8.80
CA ALA A 94 7.50 14.08 7.83
C ALA A 94 5.96 14.01 8.04
N VAL A 95 5.49 13.92 9.29
CA VAL A 95 4.05 13.99 9.60
C VAL A 95 3.45 15.28 9.06
N ALA A 96 4.05 16.44 9.38
CA ALA A 96 3.54 17.73 8.91
C ALA A 96 3.52 17.86 7.38
N ARG A 97 4.48 17.24 6.68
CA ARG A 97 4.51 17.19 5.20
C ARG A 97 3.36 16.35 4.65
N VAL A 98 3.16 15.14 5.19
CA VAL A 98 2.08 14.25 4.76
C VAL A 98 0.71 14.89 5.01
N VAL A 99 0.47 15.43 6.21
CA VAL A 99 -0.81 16.07 6.56
C VAL A 99 -1.13 17.23 5.61
N ARG A 100 -0.14 18.11 5.32
CA ARG A 100 -0.35 19.17 4.31
C ARG A 100 -0.66 18.63 2.92
N ALA A 101 -0.05 17.49 2.54
CA ALA A 101 -0.34 16.87 1.25
C ALA A 101 -1.76 16.31 1.20
N VAL A 102 -2.25 15.73 2.30
CA VAL A 102 -3.65 15.24 2.43
C VAL A 102 -4.63 16.42 2.38
N ASP A 103 -4.39 17.48 3.16
CA ASP A 103 -5.26 18.69 3.16
C ASP A 103 -5.33 19.38 1.79
N ALA A 104 -4.31 19.23 0.97
CA ALA A 104 -4.25 19.79 -0.36
C ALA A 104 -4.95 18.95 -1.45
N LEU A 105 -5.51 17.79 -1.12
CA LEU A 105 -6.29 16.99 -2.06
C LEU A 105 -7.68 17.61 -2.25
N GLU A 106 -7.97 18.03 -3.47
CA GLU A 106 -9.25 18.66 -3.82
C GLU A 106 -10.36 17.64 -4.08
N GLU A 107 -10.00 16.44 -4.53
CA GLU A 107 -10.94 15.38 -4.91
C GLU A 107 -10.54 14.05 -4.28
N HIS A 108 -11.54 13.28 -3.90
CA HIS A 108 -11.39 11.93 -3.37
C HIS A 108 -12.08 10.92 -4.30
N ALA A 109 -11.37 9.82 -4.63
CA ALA A 109 -11.91 8.75 -5.45
C ALA A 109 -11.19 7.42 -5.21
N GLU A 110 -11.89 6.32 -5.46
CA GLU A 110 -11.36 4.94 -5.45
C GLU A 110 -10.48 4.72 -6.70
N VAL A 111 -9.29 5.29 -6.70
CA VAL A 111 -8.38 5.26 -7.86
C VAL A 111 -7.34 4.14 -7.80
N VAL A 112 -7.01 3.65 -6.60
CA VAL A 112 -6.11 2.51 -6.43
C VAL A 112 -6.89 1.21 -6.59
N LEU A 113 -6.65 0.50 -7.71
CA LEU A 113 -7.37 -0.72 -8.06
C LEU A 113 -6.91 -1.94 -7.26
N ARG A 114 -5.59 -2.10 -7.15
CA ARG A 114 -4.95 -3.19 -6.44
C ARG A 114 -3.58 -2.76 -5.92
N ILE A 115 -3.17 -3.44 -4.86
CA ILE A 115 -1.85 -3.34 -4.25
C ILE A 115 -1.29 -4.76 -4.26
N TYR A 116 -0.28 -5.01 -5.09
CA TYR A 116 0.39 -6.31 -5.15
C TYR A 116 1.64 -6.28 -4.29
N ILE A 117 1.77 -7.27 -3.39
CA ILE A 117 2.92 -7.42 -2.50
C ILE A 117 3.62 -8.73 -2.82
N ASN A 118 4.84 -8.64 -3.38
CA ASN A 118 5.68 -9.79 -3.63
C ASN A 118 6.23 -10.35 -2.31
N LEU A 119 5.98 -11.64 -2.04
CA LEU A 119 6.35 -12.31 -0.80
C LEU A 119 7.77 -12.89 -0.87
N GLU A 120 8.78 -12.05 -1.05
CA GLU A 120 10.19 -12.46 -1.12
C GLU A 120 10.67 -13.12 0.18
N ARG A 121 10.15 -12.64 1.33
CA ARG A 121 10.43 -13.22 2.65
C ARG A 121 9.54 -14.42 2.98
N ARG A 122 8.66 -14.81 2.08
CA ARG A 122 7.67 -15.86 2.29
C ARG A 122 6.80 -15.60 3.52
N THR A 123 6.48 -14.33 3.80
CA THR A 123 5.52 -13.97 4.85
C THR A 123 4.18 -14.68 4.56
N PRO A 124 3.57 -15.34 5.56
CA PRO A 124 2.29 -16.02 5.33
C PRO A 124 1.22 -15.03 4.80
N PRO A 125 0.54 -15.33 3.67
CA PRO A 125 -0.43 -14.42 3.05
C PRO A 125 -1.55 -13.97 4.00
N GLY A 126 -1.98 -14.82 4.93
CA GLY A 126 -3.00 -14.50 5.92
C GLY A 126 -2.66 -13.31 6.83
N ARG A 127 -1.38 -12.94 6.96
CA ARG A 127 -0.98 -11.76 7.72
C ARG A 127 -1.38 -10.44 7.05
N PHE A 128 -1.68 -10.46 5.76
CA PHE A 128 -2.06 -9.28 5.00
C PHE A 128 -3.57 -9.03 4.98
N HIS A 129 -4.40 -9.94 5.54
CA HIS A 129 -5.86 -9.77 5.59
C HIS A 129 -6.29 -8.48 6.29
N MET A 130 -5.47 -7.98 7.23
CA MET A 130 -5.71 -6.71 7.92
C MET A 130 -5.73 -5.48 6.99
N PHE A 131 -5.17 -5.58 5.78
CA PHE A 131 -5.14 -4.50 4.79
C PHE A 131 -6.32 -4.53 3.81
N GLY A 132 -7.27 -5.48 4.01
CA GLY A 132 -8.45 -5.62 3.16
C GLY A 132 -8.18 -6.31 1.83
N SER A 133 -9.22 -6.42 1.01
CA SER A 133 -9.22 -7.19 -0.24
C SER A 133 -8.47 -6.50 -1.40
N ARG A 134 -8.20 -5.21 -1.26
CA ARG A 134 -7.43 -4.45 -2.27
C ARG A 134 -5.98 -4.90 -2.33
N LEU A 135 -5.41 -5.33 -1.19
CA LEU A 135 -4.04 -5.82 -1.12
C LEU A 135 -4.01 -7.32 -1.41
N VAL A 136 -3.21 -7.69 -2.41
CA VAL A 136 -3.04 -9.07 -2.90
C VAL A 136 -1.59 -9.49 -2.69
N PRO A 137 -1.31 -10.35 -1.68
CA PRO A 137 0.01 -10.93 -1.52
C PRO A 137 0.23 -12.04 -2.56
N ALA A 138 1.38 -12.04 -3.23
CA ALA A 138 1.73 -13.00 -4.28
C ALA A 138 3.14 -13.55 -4.06
N PHE A 139 3.36 -14.84 -4.33
CA PHE A 139 4.68 -15.47 -4.22
C PHE A 139 5.52 -15.34 -5.49
N ASN A 140 4.90 -14.98 -6.60
CA ASN A 140 5.57 -14.80 -7.88
C ASN A 140 4.74 -13.91 -8.82
N TYR A 141 5.38 -13.46 -9.89
CA TYR A 141 4.76 -12.58 -10.88
C TYR A 141 3.63 -13.23 -11.68
N LEU A 142 3.58 -14.57 -11.79
CA LEU A 142 2.47 -15.24 -12.46
C LEU A 142 1.17 -15.12 -11.65
N GLN A 143 1.24 -15.24 -10.32
CA GLN A 143 0.06 -15.01 -9.45
C GLN A 143 -0.44 -13.57 -9.58
N THR A 144 0.47 -12.61 -9.61
CA THR A 144 0.15 -11.20 -9.86
C THR A 144 -0.48 -11.01 -11.23
N GLY A 145 0.13 -11.57 -12.28
CA GLY A 145 -0.38 -11.51 -13.65
C GLY A 145 -1.76 -12.13 -13.81
N ALA A 146 -2.02 -13.29 -13.20
CA ALA A 146 -3.32 -13.92 -13.20
C ALA A 146 -4.39 -13.02 -12.55
N SER A 147 -4.09 -12.42 -11.39
CA SER A 147 -5.01 -11.48 -10.75
C SER A 147 -5.24 -10.21 -11.59
N MET A 148 -4.24 -9.70 -12.27
CA MET A 148 -4.38 -8.55 -13.18
C MET A 148 -5.22 -8.92 -14.42
N TYR A 149 -5.06 -10.14 -14.94
CA TYR A 149 -5.86 -10.66 -16.04
C TYR A 149 -7.35 -10.76 -15.64
N GLU A 150 -7.66 -11.31 -14.48
CA GLU A 150 -9.02 -11.37 -13.94
C GLU A 150 -9.69 -9.99 -13.82
N LEU A 151 -8.90 -8.95 -13.60
CA LEU A 151 -9.36 -7.55 -13.55
C LEU A 151 -9.45 -6.89 -14.94
N GLY A 152 -9.10 -7.59 -16.01
CA GLY A 152 -9.05 -7.03 -17.37
C GLY A 152 -7.95 -5.98 -17.56
N LEU A 153 -6.90 -6.03 -16.74
CA LEU A 153 -5.73 -5.13 -16.84
C LEU A 153 -4.64 -5.71 -17.75
N LEU A 154 -4.68 -7.01 -17.99
CA LEU A 154 -3.82 -7.72 -18.94
C LEU A 154 -4.69 -8.51 -19.90
N ASP A 155 -4.21 -8.71 -21.12
CA ASP A 155 -4.76 -9.61 -22.11
C ASP A 155 -4.07 -10.99 -22.10
N ASP A 156 -4.55 -11.91 -22.93
CA ASP A 156 -4.02 -13.28 -23.05
C ASP A 156 -2.56 -13.30 -23.46
N GLU A 157 -2.14 -12.37 -24.32
CA GLU A 157 -0.76 -12.29 -24.81
C GLU A 157 0.18 -11.89 -23.68
N ALA A 158 -0.15 -10.85 -22.93
CA ALA A 158 0.63 -10.38 -21.79
C ALA A 158 0.74 -11.44 -20.68
N LEU A 159 -0.36 -12.16 -20.38
CA LEU A 159 -0.32 -13.24 -19.40
C LEU A 159 0.56 -14.40 -19.87
N THR A 160 0.52 -14.74 -21.17
CA THR A 160 1.37 -15.77 -21.76
C THR A 160 2.85 -15.43 -21.66
N VAL A 161 3.24 -14.16 -21.89
CA VAL A 161 4.62 -13.68 -21.73
C VAL A 161 5.09 -13.84 -20.29
N ILE A 162 4.26 -13.45 -19.31
CA ILE A 162 4.60 -13.59 -17.88
C ILE A 162 4.78 -15.06 -17.50
N ALA A 163 3.90 -15.95 -18.01
CA ALA A 163 4.01 -17.38 -17.75
C ALA A 163 5.29 -17.98 -18.36
N GLY A 164 5.65 -17.56 -19.58
CA GLY A 164 6.89 -17.98 -20.26
C GLY A 164 8.14 -17.60 -19.50
N ALA A 165 8.22 -16.34 -19.02
CA ALA A 165 9.36 -15.86 -18.24
C ALA A 165 9.59 -16.67 -16.96
N LEU A 166 8.51 -17.08 -16.28
CA LEU A 166 8.65 -17.90 -15.07
C LEU A 166 9.22 -19.29 -15.34
N VAL A 167 8.91 -19.87 -16.52
CA VAL A 167 9.43 -21.19 -16.91
C VAL A 167 10.93 -21.14 -17.24
N GLU A 168 11.41 -20.01 -17.77
CA GLU A 168 12.83 -19.82 -18.08
C GLU A 168 13.71 -19.60 -16.81
N GLU A 169 13.11 -19.10 -15.73
CA GLU A 169 13.80 -18.88 -14.45
C GLU A 169 13.82 -20.13 -13.52
N ALA A 170 13.07 -21.17 -13.81
CA ALA A 170 12.89 -22.36 -12.97
C ALA A 170 13.92 -23.46 -13.29
#